data_e7f8a3bde25836e6db15fb7c10b23bb3
#
_entry.id   e7f8a3bde25836e6db15fb7c10b23bb3
#
_cell.length_a   1.000
_cell.length_b   1.000
_cell.length_c   1.000
_cell.angle_alpha   90.00
_cell.angle_beta   90.00
_cell.angle_gamma   90.00
#
_symmetry.space_group_name_H-M   'P 1'
#
loop_
_entity.id
_entity.type
_entity.pdbx_description
1 polymer ?
#
loop_
_entity_poly.entity_id
_entity_poly.type
_entity_poly.pdbx_seq_one_letter_code
_entity_poly.pdbx_strand_id
1 'polypeptide(L)'
;MIVFAYPVAFLLIFLPFIIYFLMPTVKGMHGDALKVPFIADLKRIAISSGNIWQKPADDNKLSKKFWALYALWLLLTIACARPQFAGEPIRLKNEGRDIMLVLDISTSMTENDFVYANRRISRLDAVKKVVSEFADKRANDRIGLVLFGTRAYLQSPLTFDKASVKEILWSMKAGMAGDSTSIGDALGLALKNLRDDKNKDNKIIILLTDGENNDGSISMGQAIKLAKDENIKTYTIGVGAPNVFFKMIAMTAPGVDEQAMKELAKLTKGRYFRADNTAELQKIYQIIDQSEPTLNDERFVQETTELYYIPVLLATLLGMLICYALRGTK
;
A
#
# COMPACT_ATOMS: atom_id res chain seq x y z
N MET A 1 -3.78 -15.40 -17.89
CA MET A 1 -5.15 -15.23 -18.45
C MET A 1 -5.17 -13.95 -19.26
N ILE A 2 -5.80 -13.92 -20.47
CA ILE A 2 -5.91 -12.67 -21.25
C ILE A 2 -7.11 -11.88 -20.74
N VAL A 3 -6.88 -10.64 -20.36
CA VAL A 3 -7.89 -9.69 -19.86
C VAL A 3 -7.82 -8.41 -20.71
N PHE A 4 -8.96 -7.78 -20.97
CA PHE A 4 -9.03 -6.52 -21.69
C PHE A 4 -9.20 -5.37 -20.70
N ALA A 5 -8.29 -4.38 -20.74
CA ALA A 5 -8.34 -3.21 -19.85
C ALA A 5 -9.57 -2.34 -20.13
N TYR A 6 -9.98 -2.23 -21.42
CA TYR A 6 -11.11 -1.41 -21.84
C TYR A 6 -12.12 -2.21 -22.68
N PRO A 7 -12.96 -3.06 -22.07
CA PRO A 7 -13.93 -3.87 -22.79
C PRO A 7 -14.97 -3.03 -23.55
N VAL A 8 -15.22 -1.79 -23.12
CA VAL A 8 -16.13 -0.84 -23.79
C VAL A 8 -15.65 -0.50 -25.21
N ALA A 9 -14.35 -0.62 -25.51
CA ALA A 9 -13.80 -0.40 -26.84
C ALA A 9 -14.41 -1.33 -27.92
N PHE A 10 -14.92 -2.50 -27.54
CA PHE A 10 -15.58 -3.38 -28.48
C PHE A 10 -16.88 -2.81 -29.08
N LEU A 11 -17.49 -1.79 -28.46
CA LEU A 11 -18.62 -1.08 -29.08
C LEU A 11 -18.25 -0.38 -30.40
N LEU A 12 -16.96 -0.02 -30.57
CA LEU A 12 -16.45 0.58 -31.81
C LEU A 12 -16.52 -0.37 -33.02
N ILE A 13 -16.68 -1.68 -32.81
CA ILE A 13 -16.84 -2.68 -33.90
C ILE A 13 -18.06 -2.33 -34.76
N PHE A 14 -19.12 -1.80 -34.17
CA PHE A 14 -20.34 -1.45 -34.88
C PHE A 14 -20.27 -0.11 -35.61
N LEU A 15 -19.28 0.74 -35.30
CA LEU A 15 -19.15 2.07 -35.87
C LEU A 15 -19.13 2.10 -37.43
N PRO A 16 -18.37 1.25 -38.15
CA PRO A 16 -18.36 1.23 -39.59
C PRO A 16 -19.73 0.89 -40.20
N PHE A 17 -20.51 0.02 -39.54
CA PHE A 17 -21.87 -0.31 -40.00
C PHE A 17 -22.83 0.87 -39.78
N ILE A 18 -22.72 1.56 -38.64
CA ILE A 18 -23.52 2.74 -38.34
C ILE A 18 -23.23 3.81 -39.36
N ILE A 19 -21.97 4.07 -39.71
CA ILE A 19 -21.57 5.03 -40.72
C ILE A 19 -22.11 4.63 -42.11
N TYR A 20 -22.00 3.34 -42.45
CA TYR A 20 -22.49 2.83 -43.73
C TYR A 20 -24.00 2.98 -43.89
N PHE A 21 -24.80 2.81 -42.82
CA PHE A 21 -26.26 2.98 -42.85
C PHE A 21 -26.72 4.45 -42.79
N LEU A 22 -25.98 5.33 -42.07
CA LEU A 22 -26.35 6.72 -41.86
C LEU A 22 -25.84 7.65 -42.99
N MET A 23 -24.72 7.30 -43.64
CA MET A 23 -24.23 8.13 -44.75
C MET A 23 -24.93 7.75 -46.05
N PRO A 24 -25.66 8.71 -46.66
CA PRO A 24 -26.23 8.49 -48.00
C PRO A 24 -25.10 8.26 -48.99
N THR A 25 -25.25 7.24 -49.82
CA THR A 25 -24.34 7.00 -50.94
C THR A 25 -24.27 8.26 -51.79
N VAL A 26 -23.09 8.89 -51.85
CA VAL A 26 -22.85 9.99 -52.76
C VAL A 26 -23.00 9.40 -54.18
N LYS A 27 -24.16 9.61 -54.78
CA LYS A 27 -24.34 9.34 -56.22
C LYS A 27 -23.27 10.18 -56.90
N GLY A 28 -22.37 9.53 -57.64
CA GLY A 28 -21.25 10.20 -58.30
C GLY A 28 -21.71 11.50 -58.92
N MET A 29 -21.02 12.60 -58.60
CA MET A 29 -21.20 13.85 -59.29
C MET A 29 -20.99 13.54 -60.77
N HIS A 30 -22.08 13.40 -61.48
CA HIS A 30 -22.04 13.59 -62.92
C HIS A 30 -21.66 15.04 -63.09
N GLY A 31 -20.34 15.32 -63.21
CA GLY A 31 -19.91 16.61 -63.72
C GLY A 31 -20.73 16.87 -64.93
N ASP A 32 -21.14 18.15 -65.16
CA ASP A 32 -21.92 18.63 -66.34
C ASP A 32 -21.37 17.90 -67.52
N ALA A 33 -22.07 16.83 -67.93
CA ALA A 33 -21.73 16.13 -69.13
C ALA A 33 -22.02 17.09 -70.27
N LEU A 34 -20.99 17.55 -70.98
CA LEU A 34 -21.14 18.29 -72.22
C LEU A 34 -22.21 17.59 -73.06
N LYS A 35 -23.35 18.21 -73.22
CA LYS A 35 -24.39 17.74 -74.15
C LYS A 35 -23.86 17.82 -75.58
N VAL A 36 -23.16 16.75 -75.97
CA VAL A 36 -22.68 16.65 -77.36
C VAL A 36 -23.84 16.15 -78.21
N PRO A 37 -24.26 16.88 -79.23
CA PRO A 37 -25.44 16.56 -80.03
C PRO A 37 -25.33 15.22 -80.81
N PHE A 38 -24.14 14.61 -80.88
CA PHE A 38 -23.84 13.35 -81.58
C PHE A 38 -23.76 12.11 -80.72
N ILE A 39 -24.25 12.14 -79.45
CA ILE A 39 -24.17 10.98 -78.53
C ILE A 39 -24.85 9.75 -79.12
N ALA A 40 -25.91 9.91 -79.89
CA ALA A 40 -26.61 8.77 -80.49
C ALA A 40 -25.75 8.06 -81.53
N ASP A 41 -24.99 8.80 -82.31
CA ASP A 41 -24.13 8.25 -83.39
C ASP A 41 -22.84 7.63 -82.81
N LEU A 42 -22.26 8.28 -81.73
CA LEU A 42 -21.14 7.73 -81.00
C LEU A 42 -21.52 6.42 -80.28
N LYS A 43 -22.73 6.33 -79.75
CA LYS A 43 -23.24 5.07 -79.19
C LYS A 43 -23.36 3.96 -80.23
N ARG A 44 -23.82 4.24 -81.44
CA ARG A 44 -23.89 3.23 -82.49
C ARG A 44 -22.51 2.72 -82.92
N ILE A 45 -21.55 3.61 -83.07
CA ILE A 45 -20.18 3.26 -83.48
C ILE A 45 -19.50 2.47 -82.34
N ALA A 46 -19.72 2.86 -81.06
CA ALA A 46 -19.16 2.16 -79.90
C ALA A 46 -19.75 0.77 -79.72
N ILE A 47 -21.00 0.53 -80.08
CA ILE A 47 -21.62 -0.80 -80.00
C ILE A 47 -21.08 -1.71 -81.14
N SER A 48 -20.72 -1.14 -82.31
CA SER A 48 -20.15 -1.88 -83.43
C SER A 48 -18.67 -2.27 -83.22
N SER A 49 -17.92 -1.56 -82.37
CA SER A 49 -16.54 -1.81 -82.12
C SER A 49 -16.29 -2.69 -80.84
N GLY A 50 -17.33 -3.17 -80.20
CA GLY A 50 -17.29 -4.30 -79.18
C GLY A 50 -16.61 -4.04 -77.84
N ASN A 51 -16.04 -2.81 -77.60
CA ASN A 51 -15.09 -2.78 -76.47
C ASN A 51 -15.14 -1.51 -75.59
N ILE A 52 -16.23 -0.69 -75.57
CA ILE A 52 -16.16 0.61 -74.85
C ILE A 52 -17.19 0.74 -73.68
N TRP A 53 -18.06 -0.21 -73.45
CA TRP A 53 -18.97 -0.09 -72.32
C TRP A 53 -18.61 -1.14 -71.26
N GLN A 54 -17.70 -0.78 -70.37
CA GLN A 54 -17.65 -1.49 -69.13
C GLN A 54 -19.02 -1.35 -68.44
N LYS A 55 -19.71 -2.49 -68.21
CA LYS A 55 -20.88 -2.49 -67.32
C LYS A 55 -20.54 -1.75 -66.06
N PRO A 56 -21.43 -0.86 -65.57
CA PRO A 56 -21.26 -0.35 -64.22
C PRO A 56 -21.10 -1.58 -63.32
N ALA A 57 -20.04 -1.57 -62.54
CA ALA A 57 -19.75 -2.65 -61.58
C ALA A 57 -21.03 -2.88 -60.77
N ASP A 58 -21.43 -4.11 -60.68
CA ASP A 58 -22.60 -4.57 -59.92
C ASP A 58 -22.37 -4.14 -58.44
N ASP A 59 -22.96 -3.01 -58.07
CA ASP A 59 -22.70 -2.29 -56.79
C ASP A 59 -23.33 -3.00 -55.57
N ASN A 60 -23.87 -4.22 -55.78
CA ASN A 60 -24.61 -4.92 -54.75
C ASN A 60 -23.84 -6.00 -53.99
N LYS A 61 -22.53 -6.16 -54.20
CA LYS A 61 -21.68 -7.00 -53.35
C LYS A 61 -20.78 -6.08 -52.56
N LEU A 62 -20.88 -6.17 -51.20
CA LEU A 62 -19.88 -5.53 -50.33
C LEU A 62 -18.49 -5.79 -50.88
N SER A 63 -17.86 -4.78 -51.46
CA SER A 63 -16.59 -4.90 -52.16
C SER A 63 -15.57 -5.60 -51.27
N LYS A 64 -14.72 -6.44 -51.86
CA LYS A 64 -13.56 -7.08 -51.14
C LYS A 64 -12.75 -5.98 -50.40
N LYS A 65 -12.74 -4.75 -50.88
CA LYS A 65 -12.12 -3.58 -50.28
C LYS A 65 -12.76 -3.20 -48.94
N PHE A 66 -14.09 -3.29 -48.83
CA PHE A 66 -14.80 -3.03 -47.58
C PHE A 66 -14.39 -4.05 -46.47
N TRP A 67 -14.35 -5.32 -46.82
CA TRP A 67 -13.96 -6.36 -45.87
C TRP A 67 -12.50 -6.21 -45.43
N ALA A 68 -11.59 -5.80 -46.30
CA ALA A 68 -10.20 -5.53 -45.95
C ALA A 68 -10.07 -4.35 -44.99
N LEU A 69 -10.82 -3.26 -45.23
CA LEU A 69 -10.85 -2.10 -44.34
C LEU A 69 -11.51 -2.43 -43.00
N TYR A 70 -12.55 -3.26 -43.02
CA TYR A 70 -13.21 -3.70 -41.79
C TYR A 70 -12.29 -4.59 -40.94
N ALA A 71 -11.50 -5.46 -41.57
CA ALA A 71 -10.49 -6.26 -40.85
C ALA A 71 -9.42 -5.36 -40.20
N LEU A 72 -8.97 -4.32 -40.90
CA LEU A 72 -8.06 -3.32 -40.35
C LEU A 72 -8.69 -2.61 -39.15
N TRP A 73 -9.95 -2.19 -39.26
CA TRP A 73 -10.70 -1.55 -38.19
C TRP A 73 -10.84 -2.48 -36.96
N LEU A 74 -11.11 -3.76 -37.18
CA LEU A 74 -11.23 -4.76 -36.13
C LEU A 74 -9.91 -4.92 -35.36
N LEU A 75 -8.77 -4.98 -36.05
CA LEU A 75 -7.45 -5.03 -35.42
C LEU A 75 -7.18 -3.78 -34.57
N LEU A 76 -7.56 -2.60 -35.05
CA LEU A 76 -7.42 -1.35 -34.32
C LEU A 76 -8.33 -1.33 -33.08
N THR A 77 -9.56 -1.81 -33.17
CA THR A 77 -10.46 -1.89 -32.01
C THR A 77 -9.94 -2.87 -30.94
N ILE A 78 -9.36 -4.01 -31.35
CA ILE A 78 -8.70 -4.95 -30.44
C ILE A 78 -7.49 -4.27 -29.76
N ALA A 79 -6.71 -3.49 -30.50
CA ALA A 79 -5.59 -2.74 -29.95
C ALA A 79 -6.06 -1.70 -28.90
N CYS A 80 -7.15 -0.97 -29.20
CA CYS A 80 -7.75 -0.01 -28.26
C CYS A 80 -8.33 -0.67 -27.01
N ALA A 81 -8.80 -1.92 -27.10
CA ALA A 81 -9.26 -2.68 -25.95
C ALA A 81 -8.12 -3.06 -24.97
N ARG A 82 -6.85 -2.82 -25.35
CA ARG A 82 -5.63 -3.12 -24.57
C ARG A 82 -5.66 -4.52 -24.01
N PRO A 83 -5.43 -5.56 -24.82
CA PRO A 83 -5.26 -6.91 -24.32
C PRO A 83 -4.04 -6.98 -23.41
N GLN A 84 -4.21 -7.53 -22.20
CA GLN A 84 -3.19 -7.69 -21.19
C GLN A 84 -3.11 -9.17 -20.80
N PHE A 85 -1.91 -9.65 -20.59
CA PHE A 85 -1.71 -10.95 -19.96
C PHE A 85 -1.60 -10.72 -18.46
N ALA A 86 -2.64 -11.14 -17.73
CA ALA A 86 -2.62 -11.11 -16.27
C ALA A 86 -1.85 -12.33 -15.76
N GLY A 87 -0.72 -12.08 -15.10
CA GLY A 87 0.06 -13.08 -14.39
C GLY A 87 -0.70 -13.64 -13.17
N GLU A 88 -0.07 -14.56 -12.45
CA GLU A 88 -0.62 -15.04 -11.20
C GLU A 88 -0.63 -13.87 -10.17
N PRO A 89 -1.72 -13.74 -9.38
CA PRO A 89 -1.77 -12.71 -8.35
C PRO A 89 -0.69 -12.99 -7.32
N ILE A 90 0.30 -12.10 -7.24
CA ILE A 90 1.32 -12.13 -6.20
C ILE A 90 0.66 -11.54 -4.96
N ARG A 91 0.57 -12.34 -3.90
CA ARG A 91 0.17 -11.85 -2.58
C ARG A 91 1.29 -10.95 -2.05
N LEU A 92 1.09 -9.64 -2.12
CA LEU A 92 1.91 -8.76 -1.31
C LEU A 92 1.50 -9.01 0.13
N LYS A 93 2.43 -9.51 0.94
CA LYS A 93 2.26 -9.47 2.39
C LYS A 93 2.04 -8.01 2.76
N ASN A 94 0.86 -7.71 3.28
CA ASN A 94 0.57 -6.36 3.72
C ASN A 94 1.58 -5.90 4.73
N GLU A 95 1.84 -4.63 4.63
CA GLU A 95 2.50 -3.87 5.66
C GLU A 95 1.65 -3.99 6.92
N GLY A 96 2.07 -4.84 7.84
CA GLY A 96 1.54 -4.92 9.19
C GLY A 96 1.71 -3.58 9.90
N ARG A 97 1.39 -3.53 11.17
CA ARG A 97 1.60 -2.33 11.99
C ARG A 97 3.08 -2.08 12.24
N ASP A 98 3.40 -0.82 12.42
CA ASP A 98 4.69 -0.39 12.93
C ASP A 98 4.59 -0.20 14.44
N ILE A 99 5.25 -1.06 15.17
CA ILE A 99 5.24 -1.09 16.64
C ILE A 99 6.61 -0.65 17.15
N MET A 100 6.67 0.51 17.78
CA MET A 100 7.89 0.95 18.45
C MET A 100 7.77 0.63 19.95
N LEU A 101 8.58 -0.30 20.40
CA LEU A 101 8.73 -0.62 21.82
C LEU A 101 9.73 0.36 22.44
N VAL A 102 9.31 1.05 23.49
CA VAL A 102 10.12 2.03 24.23
C VAL A 102 10.24 1.51 25.65
N LEU A 103 11.38 0.92 25.98
CA LEU A 103 11.57 0.16 27.21
C LEU A 103 12.58 0.83 28.12
N ASP A 104 12.17 1.01 29.37
CA ASP A 104 13.02 1.45 30.46
C ASP A 104 14.00 0.34 30.86
N ILE A 105 15.28 0.69 30.93
CA ILE A 105 16.37 -0.15 31.43
C ILE A 105 17.20 0.54 32.52
N SER A 106 16.60 1.52 33.22
CA SER A 106 17.22 2.17 34.37
C SER A 106 17.48 1.15 35.50
N THR A 107 18.25 1.55 36.50
CA THR A 107 18.63 0.65 37.61
C THR A 107 17.44 0.19 38.46
N SER A 108 16.34 0.95 38.53
CA SER A 108 15.10 0.54 39.22
C SER A 108 14.50 -0.75 38.65
N MET A 109 14.71 -1.00 37.34
CA MET A 109 14.27 -2.23 36.69
C MET A 109 14.98 -3.53 37.18
N THR A 110 15.99 -3.43 38.05
CA THR A 110 16.62 -4.56 38.73
C THR A 110 15.80 -5.08 39.89
N GLU A 111 14.79 -4.34 40.37
CA GLU A 111 13.97 -4.78 41.50
C GLU A 111 13.30 -6.14 41.25
N ASN A 112 13.43 -7.03 42.24
CA ASN A 112 12.92 -8.41 42.15
C ASN A 112 11.53 -8.51 42.81
N ASP A 113 10.58 -7.72 42.38
CA ASP A 113 9.21 -7.66 42.91
C ASP A 113 8.19 -8.39 42.04
N PHE A 114 8.59 -8.85 40.86
CA PHE A 114 7.74 -9.65 39.98
C PHE A 114 7.84 -11.15 40.26
N VAL A 115 6.76 -11.88 40.04
CA VAL A 115 6.69 -13.33 40.22
C VAL A 115 6.39 -14.02 38.89
N TYR A 116 7.21 -15.01 38.53
CA TYR A 116 6.99 -15.87 37.38
C TYR A 116 7.30 -17.31 37.76
N ALA A 117 6.37 -18.23 37.49
CA ALA A 117 6.50 -19.67 37.85
C ALA A 117 6.95 -19.88 39.29
N ASN A 118 6.35 -19.17 40.26
CA ASN A 118 6.65 -19.21 41.71
C ASN A 118 8.07 -18.75 42.08
N ARG A 119 8.78 -18.07 41.20
CA ARG A 119 10.10 -17.48 41.50
C ARG A 119 10.02 -15.97 41.36
N ARG A 120 10.69 -15.26 42.24
CA ARG A 120 10.88 -13.79 42.08
C ARG A 120 11.87 -13.55 40.97
N ILE A 121 11.54 -12.65 40.07
CA ILE A 121 12.38 -12.22 38.96
C ILE A 121 12.43 -10.68 38.93
N SER A 122 13.42 -10.13 38.23
CA SER A 122 13.51 -8.67 38.06
C SER A 122 12.38 -8.17 37.19
N ARG A 123 12.02 -6.87 37.36
CA ARG A 123 11.07 -6.19 36.48
C ARG A 123 11.49 -6.33 35.01
N LEU A 124 12.78 -6.09 34.72
CA LEU A 124 13.33 -6.22 33.38
C LEU A 124 13.16 -7.64 32.81
N ASP A 125 13.40 -8.70 33.60
CA ASP A 125 13.26 -10.07 33.12
C ASP A 125 11.79 -10.42 32.85
N ALA A 126 10.85 -9.89 33.64
CA ALA A 126 9.43 -10.02 33.38
C ALA A 126 9.05 -9.35 32.06
N VAL A 127 9.53 -8.13 31.83
CA VAL A 127 9.31 -7.38 30.58
C VAL A 127 9.89 -8.14 29.39
N LYS A 128 11.14 -8.61 29.45
CA LYS A 128 11.77 -9.38 28.36
C LYS A 128 10.93 -10.58 27.94
N LYS A 129 10.42 -11.34 28.91
CA LYS A 129 9.58 -12.51 28.62
C LYS A 129 8.29 -12.14 27.94
N VAL A 130 7.54 -11.19 28.50
CA VAL A 130 6.23 -10.81 27.98
C VAL A 130 6.34 -10.13 26.60
N VAL A 131 7.33 -9.27 26.42
CA VAL A 131 7.60 -8.61 25.13
C VAL A 131 8.05 -9.62 24.07
N SER A 132 8.86 -10.63 24.44
CA SER A 132 9.24 -11.71 23.53
C SER A 132 8.03 -12.51 23.05
N GLU A 133 7.13 -12.90 23.98
CA GLU A 133 5.88 -13.61 23.67
C GLU A 133 4.94 -12.77 22.76
N PHE A 134 4.89 -11.46 23.03
CA PHE A 134 4.12 -10.53 22.20
C PHE A 134 4.71 -10.43 20.78
N ALA A 135 6.03 -10.29 20.64
CA ALA A 135 6.71 -10.22 19.36
C ALA A 135 6.46 -11.48 18.49
N ASP A 136 6.44 -12.66 19.11
CA ASP A 136 6.19 -13.93 18.41
C ASP A 136 4.78 -14.00 17.79
N LYS A 137 3.79 -13.36 18.43
CA LYS A 137 2.40 -13.31 17.92
C LYS A 137 2.21 -12.32 16.76
N ARG A 138 3.17 -11.43 16.52
CA ARG A 138 3.11 -10.33 15.57
C ARG A 138 3.88 -10.61 14.27
N ALA A 139 3.62 -11.75 13.63
CA ALA A 139 4.40 -12.20 12.45
C ALA A 139 4.47 -11.19 11.32
N ASN A 140 3.39 -10.44 11.07
CA ASN A 140 3.29 -9.52 9.93
C ASN A 140 3.59 -8.05 10.30
N ASP A 141 3.77 -7.71 11.59
CA ASP A 141 4.07 -6.36 12.05
C ASP A 141 5.57 -6.10 12.04
N ARG A 142 5.99 -4.84 11.83
CA ARG A 142 7.38 -4.43 12.07
C ARG A 142 7.52 -4.01 13.52
N ILE A 143 8.58 -4.45 14.16
CA ILE A 143 8.89 -4.08 15.55
C ILE A 143 10.23 -3.36 15.59
N GLY A 144 10.23 -2.17 16.17
CA GLY A 144 11.43 -1.43 16.53
C GLY A 144 11.61 -1.38 18.04
N LEU A 145 12.82 -1.10 18.49
CA LEU A 145 13.20 -1.12 19.91
C LEU A 145 14.02 0.13 20.27
N VAL A 146 13.47 0.95 21.13
CA VAL A 146 14.15 2.05 21.81
C VAL A 146 14.35 1.66 23.28
N LEU A 147 15.56 1.76 23.74
CA LEU A 147 15.93 1.57 25.15
C LEU A 147 16.30 2.91 25.77
N PHE A 148 15.94 3.10 27.02
CA PHE A 148 16.28 4.33 27.71
C PHE A 148 16.58 4.12 29.19
N GLY A 149 17.32 5.04 29.73
CA GLY A 149 17.68 5.29 31.10
C GLY A 149 18.02 6.76 31.19
N THR A 150 19.24 7.14 31.56
CA THR A 150 19.74 8.54 31.47
C THR A 150 19.72 9.06 30.04
N ARG A 151 19.93 8.20 29.06
CA ARG A 151 19.83 8.53 27.62
C ARG A 151 18.99 7.52 26.88
N ALA A 152 18.39 7.94 25.75
CA ALA A 152 17.64 7.08 24.88
C ALA A 152 18.47 6.61 23.67
N TYR A 153 18.36 5.33 23.31
CA TYR A 153 19.06 4.69 22.22
C TYR A 153 18.11 3.91 21.34
N LEU A 154 18.21 4.07 20.03
CA LEU A 154 17.56 3.19 19.05
C LEU A 154 18.39 1.91 18.92
N GLN A 155 17.93 0.81 19.53
CA GLN A 155 18.61 -0.48 19.48
C GLN A 155 18.24 -1.29 18.25
N SER A 156 16.99 -1.21 17.80
CA SER A 156 16.55 -1.83 16.56
C SER A 156 15.63 -0.89 15.81
N PRO A 157 15.91 -0.56 14.57
CA PRO A 157 14.93 0.09 13.70
C PRO A 157 13.74 -0.84 13.45
N LEU A 158 12.67 -0.34 12.85
CA LEU A 158 11.50 -1.15 12.49
C LEU A 158 11.93 -2.29 11.56
N THR A 159 11.72 -3.54 12.00
CA THR A 159 12.09 -4.74 11.26
C THR A 159 11.03 -5.83 11.37
N PHE A 160 10.94 -6.68 10.35
CA PHE A 160 10.18 -7.93 10.41
C PHE A 160 10.95 -9.06 11.10
N ASP A 161 12.23 -8.91 11.34
CA ASP A 161 13.08 -9.90 11.99
C ASP A 161 12.89 -9.89 13.51
N LYS A 162 11.91 -10.69 13.98
CA LYS A 162 11.61 -10.84 15.40
C LYS A 162 12.72 -11.56 16.16
N ALA A 163 13.46 -12.43 15.46
CA ALA A 163 14.55 -13.18 16.09
C ALA A 163 15.65 -12.22 16.55
N SER A 164 16.09 -11.32 15.68
CA SER A 164 17.07 -10.28 16.02
C SER A 164 16.58 -9.35 17.12
N VAL A 165 15.31 -8.91 17.07
CA VAL A 165 14.74 -8.07 18.14
C VAL A 165 14.76 -8.80 19.48
N LYS A 166 14.42 -10.09 19.53
CA LYS A 166 14.45 -10.87 20.75
C LYS A 166 15.87 -11.09 21.26
N GLU A 167 16.83 -11.36 20.39
CA GLU A 167 18.24 -11.50 20.78
C GLU A 167 18.76 -10.22 21.44
N ILE A 168 18.49 -9.06 20.85
CA ILE A 168 18.81 -7.75 21.43
C ILE A 168 18.11 -7.61 22.80
N LEU A 169 16.82 -7.93 22.87
CA LEU A 169 16.03 -7.85 24.09
C LEU A 169 16.64 -8.68 25.23
N TRP A 170 17.08 -9.93 24.95
CA TRP A 170 17.69 -10.80 25.95
C TRP A 170 19.09 -10.36 26.34
N SER A 171 19.84 -9.70 25.47
CA SER A 171 21.20 -9.19 25.77
C SER A 171 21.21 -7.96 26.69
N MET A 172 20.08 -7.22 26.81
CA MET A 172 19.98 -6.03 27.63
C MET A 172 20.17 -6.33 29.12
N LYS A 173 20.75 -5.38 29.83
CA LYS A 173 20.85 -5.39 31.29
C LYS A 173 20.39 -4.05 31.83
N ALA A 174 19.73 -4.07 32.99
CA ALA A 174 19.38 -2.83 33.67
C ALA A 174 20.64 -2.03 34.03
N GLY A 175 20.54 -0.72 33.96
CA GLY A 175 21.66 0.21 34.15
C GLY A 175 22.55 0.44 32.94
N MET A 176 22.38 -0.31 31.81
CA MET A 176 23.19 -0.07 30.58
C MET A 176 22.99 1.31 29.95
N ALA A 177 21.82 1.92 30.13
CA ALA A 177 21.52 3.26 29.62
C ALA A 177 21.66 4.34 30.72
N GLY A 178 22.22 3.98 31.89
CA GLY A 178 22.38 4.84 33.06
C GLY A 178 21.27 4.67 34.09
N ASP A 179 21.36 5.42 35.17
CA ASP A 179 20.55 5.23 36.36
C ASP A 179 19.27 6.07 36.41
N SER A 180 19.24 7.18 35.66
CA SER A 180 18.09 8.09 35.55
C SER A 180 17.11 7.62 34.48
N THR A 181 15.98 8.34 34.34
CA THR A 181 14.89 7.98 33.43
C THR A 181 14.54 9.17 32.55
N SER A 182 14.86 9.11 31.24
CA SER A 182 14.62 10.16 30.23
C SER A 182 13.48 9.76 29.27
N ILE A 183 12.24 9.77 29.76
CA ILE A 183 11.06 9.36 29.00
C ILE A 183 10.82 10.28 27.81
N GLY A 184 11.02 11.61 28.00
CA GLY A 184 10.82 12.60 26.96
C GLY A 184 11.73 12.38 25.75
N ASP A 185 13.02 12.13 25.98
CA ASP A 185 13.99 11.85 24.93
C ASP A 185 13.70 10.52 24.22
N ALA A 186 13.27 9.50 24.96
CA ALA A 186 12.89 8.21 24.43
C ALA A 186 11.69 8.27 23.50
N LEU A 187 10.66 9.02 23.91
CA LEU A 187 9.49 9.30 23.07
C LEU A 187 9.86 10.11 21.83
N GLY A 188 10.68 11.16 22.00
CA GLY A 188 11.16 11.97 20.88
C GLY A 188 11.92 11.13 19.85
N LEU A 189 12.77 10.21 20.30
CA LEU A 189 13.52 9.28 19.45
C LEU A 189 12.60 8.29 18.74
N ALA A 190 11.62 7.72 19.43
CA ALA A 190 10.62 6.82 18.89
C ALA A 190 9.78 7.50 17.82
N LEU A 191 9.28 8.70 18.09
CA LEU A 191 8.49 9.51 17.15
C LEU A 191 9.30 9.86 15.90
N LYS A 192 10.58 10.26 16.06
CA LYS A 192 11.46 10.54 14.93
C LYS A 192 11.61 9.35 14.00
N ASN A 193 11.79 8.15 14.54
CA ASN A 193 11.94 6.92 13.74
C ASN A 193 10.63 6.44 13.08
N LEU A 194 9.48 6.78 13.67
CA LEU A 194 8.18 6.48 13.08
C LEU A 194 7.75 7.51 12.04
N ARG A 195 8.28 8.74 12.08
CA ARG A 195 7.85 9.84 11.21
C ARG A 195 8.18 9.60 9.73
N ASP A 196 9.34 9.03 9.43
CA ASP A 196 9.89 8.93 8.08
C ASP A 196 9.16 7.91 7.20
N ASP A 197 8.24 7.12 7.75
CA ASP A 197 7.50 6.10 7.01
C ASP A 197 6.12 6.60 6.57
N LYS A 198 5.72 6.26 5.33
CA LYS A 198 4.52 6.81 4.66
C LYS A 198 3.18 6.34 5.23
N ASN A 199 3.16 5.26 6.02
CA ASN A 199 1.93 4.68 6.60
C ASN A 199 1.56 5.32 7.94
N LYS A 200 0.87 6.47 7.91
CA LYS A 200 0.54 7.23 9.12
C LYS A 200 -0.45 6.54 10.07
N ASP A 201 -1.37 5.72 9.55
CA ASP A 201 -2.51 5.21 10.34
C ASP A 201 -2.22 3.89 11.09
N ASN A 202 -1.09 3.24 10.81
CA ASN A 202 -0.77 1.91 11.34
C ASN A 202 0.40 1.91 12.34
N LYS A 203 0.66 3.05 12.98
CA LYS A 203 1.81 3.22 13.89
C LYS A 203 1.36 3.28 15.33
N ILE A 204 2.04 2.51 16.18
CA ILE A 204 1.82 2.55 17.63
C ILE A 204 3.15 2.61 18.38
N ILE A 205 3.12 3.27 19.53
CA ILE A 205 4.20 3.25 20.52
C ILE A 205 3.70 2.50 21.74
N ILE A 206 4.53 1.61 22.30
CA ILE A 206 4.30 0.98 23.60
C ILE A 206 5.45 1.42 24.49
N LEU A 207 5.14 2.36 25.37
CA LEU A 207 6.07 2.89 26.38
C LEU A 207 5.92 2.12 27.67
N LEU A 208 7.03 1.60 28.20
CA LEU A 208 7.08 0.88 29.46
C LEU A 208 8.14 1.49 30.34
N THR A 209 7.75 1.89 31.55
CA THR A 209 8.63 2.49 32.57
C THR A 209 8.13 2.18 33.97
N ASP A 210 9.04 2.16 34.94
CA ASP A 210 8.73 2.07 36.36
C ASP A 210 8.99 3.40 37.12
N GLY A 211 9.45 4.43 36.42
CA GLY A 211 9.91 5.69 37.00
C GLY A 211 9.18 6.94 36.52
N GLU A 212 9.63 8.06 37.07
CA GLU A 212 9.26 9.41 36.64
C GLU A 212 10.31 9.95 35.66
N ASN A 213 9.88 10.88 34.77
CA ASN A 213 10.82 11.58 33.89
C ASN A 213 11.66 12.56 34.73
N ASN A 214 12.86 12.17 35.10
CA ASN A 214 13.75 12.95 35.96
C ASN A 214 15.04 13.38 35.26
N ASP A 215 15.21 13.05 33.99
CA ASP A 215 16.37 13.44 33.17
C ASP A 215 15.93 13.65 31.70
N GLY A 216 16.86 14.11 30.85
CA GLY A 216 16.65 14.28 29.43
C GLY A 216 16.52 15.74 29.00
N SER A 217 16.67 15.96 27.68
CA SER A 217 16.61 17.27 27.05
C SER A 217 15.16 17.67 26.70
N ILE A 218 14.29 16.68 26.50
CA ILE A 218 12.88 16.87 26.14
C ILE A 218 12.03 16.66 27.38
N SER A 219 11.29 17.69 27.79
CA SER A 219 10.35 17.54 28.90
C SER A 219 9.16 16.63 28.52
N MET A 220 8.52 16.01 29.51
CA MET A 220 7.35 15.16 29.26
C MET A 220 6.22 15.93 28.53
N GLY A 221 5.98 17.18 28.88
CA GLY A 221 4.97 18.03 28.20
C GLY A 221 5.29 18.28 26.73
N GLN A 222 6.57 18.47 26.38
CA GLN A 222 7.01 18.62 24.99
C GLN A 222 6.83 17.29 24.22
N ALA A 223 7.20 16.16 24.82
CA ALA A 223 7.05 14.84 24.22
C ALA A 223 5.57 14.50 23.97
N ILE A 224 4.68 14.81 24.91
CA ILE A 224 3.23 14.65 24.78
C ILE A 224 2.70 15.48 23.59
N LYS A 225 3.14 16.74 23.48
CA LYS A 225 2.73 17.60 22.36
C LYS A 225 3.19 17.03 21.02
N LEU A 226 4.45 16.60 20.91
CA LEU A 226 4.98 15.98 19.71
C LEU A 226 4.20 14.70 19.32
N ALA A 227 3.92 13.82 20.27
CA ALA A 227 3.16 12.60 20.01
C ALA A 227 1.73 12.88 19.53
N LYS A 228 1.09 13.91 20.09
CA LYS A 228 -0.22 14.37 19.65
C LYS A 228 -0.20 14.95 18.24
N ASP A 229 0.78 15.81 17.93
CA ASP A 229 0.91 16.47 16.63
C ASP A 229 1.19 15.45 15.50
N GLU A 230 1.94 14.39 15.77
CA GLU A 230 2.19 13.29 14.84
C GLU A 230 1.01 12.28 14.76
N ASN A 231 0.00 12.41 15.63
CA ASN A 231 -1.18 11.52 15.73
C ASN A 231 -0.80 10.04 15.84
N ILE A 232 0.30 9.73 16.55
CA ILE A 232 0.76 8.35 16.78
C ILE A 232 0.17 7.83 18.07
N LYS A 233 -0.59 6.73 18.00
CA LYS A 233 -1.24 6.12 19.15
C LYS A 233 -0.19 5.56 20.11
N THR A 234 -0.25 5.97 21.39
CA THR A 234 0.74 5.59 22.40
C THR A 234 0.08 4.87 23.56
N TYR A 235 0.47 3.64 23.77
CA TYR A 235 0.14 2.85 24.97
C TYR A 235 1.22 3.06 26.01
N THR A 236 0.82 3.36 27.25
CA THR A 236 1.74 3.57 28.34
C THR A 236 1.51 2.53 29.44
N ILE A 237 2.58 1.88 29.89
CA ILE A 237 2.55 0.83 30.89
C ILE A 237 3.47 1.21 32.04
N GLY A 238 2.87 1.50 33.20
CA GLY A 238 3.61 1.65 34.44
C GLY A 238 3.88 0.27 35.06
N VAL A 239 5.13 0.01 35.42
CA VAL A 239 5.58 -1.28 36.00
C VAL A 239 5.96 -1.09 37.46
N GLY A 240 5.62 -2.05 38.30
CA GLY A 240 6.00 -2.08 39.72
C GLY A 240 4.83 -1.95 40.69
N ALA A 241 4.96 -2.64 41.81
CA ALA A 241 3.94 -2.66 42.85
C ALA A 241 3.77 -1.26 43.49
N PRO A 242 2.52 -0.83 43.76
CA PRO A 242 2.31 0.39 44.50
C PRO A 242 2.88 0.22 45.90
N ASN A 243 3.97 0.91 46.21
CA ASN A 243 4.52 0.94 47.56
C ASN A 243 3.55 1.70 48.50
N VAL A 244 2.44 1.04 48.85
CA VAL A 244 1.40 1.57 49.74
C VAL A 244 1.98 2.01 51.07
N PHE A 245 3.00 1.28 51.56
CA PHE A 245 3.66 1.57 52.81
C PHE A 245 4.51 2.84 52.75
N PHE A 246 5.22 3.08 51.64
CA PHE A 246 5.97 4.32 51.42
C PHE A 246 5.07 5.53 51.12
N LYS A 247 3.93 5.32 50.41
CA LYS A 247 2.92 6.39 50.23
C LYS A 247 2.31 6.87 51.55
N MET A 248 2.30 5.98 52.58
CA MET A 248 1.72 6.28 53.89
C MET A 248 2.71 7.04 54.82
N ILE A 249 4.00 6.83 54.60
CA ILE A 249 5.07 7.41 55.47
C ILE A 249 5.75 8.61 54.81
N ALA A 250 5.91 8.62 53.50
CA ALA A 250 6.54 9.72 52.78
C ALA A 250 5.50 10.38 51.88
N MET A 251 5.13 11.65 52.19
CA MET A 251 4.28 12.49 51.38
C MET A 251 4.83 12.69 49.94
N THR A 252 6.02 12.19 49.63
CA THR A 252 6.76 12.31 48.39
C THR A 252 7.57 11.03 48.12
N ALA A 253 6.91 9.88 47.91
CA ALA A 253 7.61 8.74 47.33
C ALA A 253 7.73 8.95 45.80
N PRO A 254 8.95 8.86 45.23
CA PRO A 254 9.08 8.83 43.78
C PRO A 254 8.30 7.61 43.26
N GLY A 255 7.33 7.85 42.49
CA GLY A 255 6.48 6.85 41.85
C GLY A 255 6.36 7.14 40.38
N VAL A 256 5.87 6.18 39.62
CA VAL A 256 5.54 6.41 38.21
C VAL A 256 4.75 7.70 38.08
N ASP A 257 5.16 8.60 37.18
CA ASP A 257 4.36 9.80 36.85
C ASP A 257 3.10 9.36 36.09
N GLU A 258 2.19 8.75 36.85
CA GLU A 258 0.96 8.20 36.29
C GLU A 258 0.11 9.26 35.62
N GLN A 259 0.17 10.50 36.11
CA GLN A 259 -0.63 11.58 35.56
C GLN A 259 -0.17 11.94 34.16
N ALA A 260 1.12 12.12 33.94
CA ALA A 260 1.69 12.43 32.64
C ALA A 260 1.54 11.25 31.65
N MET A 261 1.71 10.01 32.14
CA MET A 261 1.48 8.81 31.31
C MET A 261 0.02 8.63 30.90
N LYS A 262 -0.93 8.92 31.80
CA LYS A 262 -2.38 8.90 31.50
C LYS A 262 -2.74 10.02 30.51
N GLU A 263 -2.14 11.22 30.67
CA GLU A 263 -2.34 12.33 29.76
C GLU A 263 -1.80 12.02 28.35
N LEU A 264 -0.57 11.50 28.25
CA LEU A 264 0.01 11.05 26.99
C LEU A 264 -0.91 10.06 26.28
N ALA A 265 -1.29 8.98 26.97
CA ALA A 265 -2.15 7.95 26.38
C ALA A 265 -3.50 8.54 25.94
N LYS A 266 -4.13 9.39 26.76
CA LYS A 266 -5.42 10.01 26.43
C LYS A 266 -5.32 10.93 25.19
N LEU A 267 -4.31 11.77 25.10
CA LEU A 267 -4.13 12.74 24.02
C LEU A 267 -3.76 12.06 22.68
N THR A 268 -3.12 10.90 22.74
CA THR A 268 -2.73 10.11 21.56
C THR A 268 -3.72 8.99 21.21
N LYS A 269 -4.90 8.96 21.82
CA LYS A 269 -5.95 7.92 21.61
C LYS A 269 -5.50 6.51 22.00
N GLY A 270 -4.46 6.39 22.81
CA GLY A 270 -3.99 5.15 23.40
C GLY A 270 -4.65 4.87 24.74
N ARG A 271 -3.97 4.06 25.57
CA ARG A 271 -4.45 3.68 26.89
C ARG A 271 -3.31 3.54 27.89
N TYR A 272 -3.52 3.99 29.12
CA TYR A 272 -2.62 3.74 30.24
C TYR A 272 -2.98 2.43 30.93
N PHE A 273 -1.97 1.67 31.30
CA PHE A 273 -2.08 0.46 32.10
C PHE A 273 -1.05 0.50 33.23
N ARG A 274 -1.33 -0.27 34.28
CA ARG A 274 -0.38 -0.56 35.34
C ARG A 274 -0.23 -2.07 35.50
N ALA A 275 0.99 -2.53 35.66
CA ALA A 275 1.32 -3.95 35.90
C ALA A 275 2.10 -4.06 37.18
N ASP A 276 1.50 -4.70 38.18
CA ASP A 276 2.11 -4.99 39.49
C ASP A 276 2.69 -6.43 39.55
N ASN A 277 2.44 -7.23 38.52
CA ASN A 277 2.98 -8.59 38.41
C ASN A 277 3.03 -9.03 36.92
N THR A 278 3.72 -10.14 36.66
CA THR A 278 3.92 -10.69 35.33
C THR A 278 2.61 -11.08 34.63
N ALA A 279 1.63 -11.61 35.38
CA ALA A 279 0.34 -12.03 34.80
C ALA A 279 -0.47 -10.81 34.32
N GLU A 280 -0.47 -9.70 35.05
CA GLU A 280 -1.07 -8.45 34.63
C GLU A 280 -0.37 -7.90 33.40
N LEU A 281 0.96 -7.90 33.36
CA LEU A 281 1.72 -7.45 32.19
C LEU A 281 1.36 -8.28 30.94
N GLN A 282 1.26 -9.62 31.06
CA GLN A 282 0.79 -10.49 29.97
C GLN A 282 -0.63 -10.13 29.52
N LYS A 283 -1.54 -9.90 30.46
CA LYS A 283 -2.91 -9.50 30.17
C LYS A 283 -2.98 -8.15 29.45
N ILE A 284 -2.15 -7.19 29.84
CA ILE A 284 -2.05 -5.87 29.17
C ILE A 284 -1.63 -6.03 27.72
N TYR A 285 -0.61 -6.82 27.44
CA TYR A 285 -0.17 -7.09 26.07
C TYR A 285 -1.23 -7.85 25.26
N GLN A 286 -2.02 -8.74 25.87
CA GLN A 286 -3.17 -9.37 25.22
C GLN A 286 -4.26 -8.35 24.87
N ILE A 287 -4.55 -7.39 25.76
CA ILE A 287 -5.52 -6.31 25.48
C ILE A 287 -5.03 -5.43 24.34
N ILE A 288 -3.74 -5.09 24.29
CA ILE A 288 -3.15 -4.32 23.18
C ILE A 288 -3.26 -5.13 21.88
N ASP A 289 -2.99 -6.43 21.93
CA ASP A 289 -3.10 -7.35 20.80
C ASP A 289 -4.52 -7.39 20.20
N GLN A 290 -5.53 -7.45 21.07
CA GLN A 290 -6.93 -7.41 20.65
C GLN A 290 -7.39 -6.03 20.15
N SER A 291 -6.86 -4.96 20.75
CA SER A 291 -7.23 -3.58 20.39
C SER A 291 -6.58 -3.14 19.07
N GLU A 292 -5.45 -3.74 18.74
CA GLU A 292 -4.63 -3.42 17.57
C GLU A 292 -4.36 -4.69 16.75
N PRO A 293 -5.40 -5.27 16.12
CA PRO A 293 -5.21 -6.48 15.32
C PRO A 293 -4.27 -6.20 14.15
N THR A 294 -3.45 -7.19 13.80
CA THR A 294 -2.61 -7.13 12.60
C THR A 294 -3.51 -7.01 11.39
N LEU A 295 -3.27 -6.02 10.55
CA LEU A 295 -4.06 -5.81 9.35
C LEU A 295 -3.72 -6.91 8.33
N ASN A 296 -4.65 -7.82 8.11
CA ASN A 296 -4.58 -8.84 7.05
C ASN A 296 -5.26 -8.35 5.77
N ASP A 297 -4.95 -7.15 5.33
CA ASP A 297 -5.44 -6.67 4.05
C ASP A 297 -4.64 -7.36 2.94
N GLU A 298 -5.11 -8.42 2.36
CA GLU A 298 -4.48 -9.11 1.24
C GLU A 298 -4.62 -8.24 -0.02
N ARG A 299 -3.62 -7.44 -0.30
CA ARG A 299 -3.53 -6.76 -1.60
C ARG A 299 -2.94 -7.72 -2.62
N PHE A 300 -3.76 -8.11 -3.58
CA PHE A 300 -3.29 -8.84 -4.73
C PHE A 300 -2.78 -7.85 -5.77
N VAL A 301 -1.50 -7.89 -6.08
CA VAL A 301 -0.93 -7.18 -7.22
C VAL A 301 -0.71 -8.21 -8.32
N GLN A 302 -1.38 -7.99 -9.45
CA GLN A 302 -1.15 -8.77 -10.65
C GLN A 302 -0.17 -8.02 -11.54
N GLU A 303 0.94 -8.63 -11.87
CA GLU A 303 1.79 -8.13 -12.94
C GLU A 303 1.06 -8.33 -14.27
N THR A 304 0.73 -7.21 -14.93
CA THR A 304 0.08 -7.25 -16.23
C THR A 304 1.09 -6.93 -17.32
N THR A 305 1.24 -7.85 -18.27
CA THR A 305 2.04 -7.61 -19.47
C THR A 305 1.15 -7.11 -20.59
N GLU A 306 1.45 -5.97 -21.14
CA GLU A 306 0.69 -5.34 -22.21
C GLU A 306 0.92 -6.08 -23.54
N LEU A 307 -0.14 -6.43 -24.27
CA LEU A 307 -0.08 -7.14 -25.56
C LEU A 307 -0.62 -6.31 -26.72
N TYR A 308 -0.96 -5.05 -26.52
CA TYR A 308 -1.56 -4.18 -27.56
C TYR A 308 -0.67 -4.00 -28.80
N TYR A 309 0.64 -4.14 -28.67
CA TYR A 309 1.59 -4.00 -29.78
C TYR A 309 1.41 -5.06 -30.86
N ILE A 310 0.89 -6.25 -30.50
CA ILE A 310 0.66 -7.34 -31.48
C ILE A 310 -0.43 -6.96 -32.48
N PRO A 311 -1.68 -6.60 -32.07
CA PRO A 311 -2.70 -6.16 -33.01
C PRO A 311 -2.35 -4.86 -33.74
N VAL A 312 -1.57 -3.95 -33.13
CA VAL A 312 -1.07 -2.74 -33.82
C VAL A 312 -0.12 -3.11 -34.95
N LEU A 313 0.82 -4.03 -34.72
CA LEU A 313 1.77 -4.47 -35.73
C LEU A 313 1.04 -5.17 -36.90
N LEU A 314 0.07 -6.03 -36.60
CA LEU A 314 -0.76 -6.69 -37.63
C LEU A 314 -1.58 -5.66 -38.43
N ALA A 315 -2.15 -4.65 -37.75
CA ALA A 315 -2.90 -3.59 -38.43
C ALA A 315 -2.01 -2.76 -39.36
N THR A 316 -0.79 -2.43 -38.96
CA THR A 316 0.15 -1.68 -39.81
C THR A 316 0.59 -2.49 -41.02
N LEU A 317 0.90 -3.79 -40.87
CA LEU A 317 1.24 -4.67 -41.97
C LEU A 317 0.07 -4.82 -42.97
N LEU A 318 -1.15 -5.02 -42.45
CA LEU A 318 -2.35 -5.11 -43.30
C LEU A 318 -2.61 -3.78 -44.03
N GLY A 319 -2.45 -2.66 -43.37
CA GLY A 319 -2.57 -1.32 -43.98
C GLY A 319 -1.58 -1.10 -45.10
N MET A 320 -0.31 -1.49 -44.95
CA MET A 320 0.72 -1.44 -46.00
C MET A 320 0.34 -2.32 -47.20
N LEU A 321 -0.14 -3.54 -46.97
CA LEU A 321 -0.61 -4.47 -48.00
C LEU A 321 -1.78 -3.88 -48.80
N ILE A 322 -2.77 -3.29 -48.12
CA ILE A 322 -3.91 -2.65 -48.75
C ILE A 322 -3.44 -1.46 -49.63
N CYS A 323 -2.53 -0.61 -49.11
CA CYS A 323 -1.95 0.50 -49.85
C CYS A 323 -1.18 0.04 -51.11
N TYR A 324 -0.40 -1.05 -51.00
CA TYR A 324 0.32 -1.64 -52.11
C TYR A 324 -0.63 -2.18 -53.18
N ALA A 325 -1.65 -2.95 -52.77
CA ALA A 325 -2.69 -3.47 -53.69
C ALA A 325 -3.49 -2.36 -54.42
N LEU A 326 -3.74 -1.24 -53.75
CA LEU A 326 -4.41 -0.07 -54.36
C LEU A 326 -3.52 0.69 -55.35
N ARG A 327 -2.20 0.70 -55.18
CA ARG A 327 -1.26 1.31 -56.14
C ARG A 327 -1.11 0.48 -57.43
N GLY A 328 -1.25 -0.83 -57.37
CA GLY A 328 -1.15 -1.72 -58.55
C GLY A 328 -2.37 -1.73 -59.45
N THR A 329 -3.45 -1.01 -59.09
CA THR A 329 -4.70 -0.90 -59.87
C THR A 329 -4.86 0.41 -60.63
N LYS A 330 -3.78 1.19 -60.76
CA LYS A 330 -3.69 2.35 -61.67
C LYS A 330 -2.99 1.95 -63.00
#